data_2086f346ecee81d56ccb07452023325a
#
_entry.id   2086f346ecee81d56ccb07452023325a
#
_cell.length_a   1.000
_cell.length_b   1.000
_cell.length_c   1.000
_cell.angle_alpha   90.00
_cell.angle_beta   90.00
_cell.angle_gamma   90.00
#
_symmetry.space_group_name_H-M   'P 1'
#
loop_
_entity.id
_entity.type
_entity.pdbx_description
1 polymer ?
#
loop_
_entity_poly.entity_id
_entity_poly.type
_entity_poly.pdbx_seq_one_letter_code
_entity_poly.pdbx_strand_id
1 'polypeptide(L)'
;HGSPINLEEFEYIFSIEQAARCLEVWESLGTATFIGHSHLCKSFALTRDEVFEVVATKFVIRPEHRYIISVGSVGQPRDYDNRASYTIYDSNEKTFEFKRVAYDIDGAAQKIFAADLDRNFGTRLFLGV
;
A
#
# COMPACT_ATOMS: atom_id res chain seq x y z
N HIS A 1 6.35 5.13 -6.92
CA HIS A 1 5.97 5.30 -5.50
C HIS A 1 4.45 5.48 -5.35
N GLY A 2 3.82 6.40 -6.08
CA GLY A 2 2.38 6.58 -6.16
C GLY A 2 1.75 5.78 -7.29
N SER A 3 0.71 6.35 -7.93
CA SER A 3 0.03 5.79 -9.10
C SER A 3 1.01 5.48 -10.24
N PRO A 4 0.80 4.41 -11.01
CA PRO A 4 1.55 4.17 -12.25
C PRO A 4 1.16 5.12 -13.40
N ILE A 5 0.19 6.01 -13.18
CA ILE A 5 -0.18 7.10 -14.08
C ILE A 5 0.52 8.37 -13.59
N ASN A 6 1.06 9.17 -14.51
CA ASN A 6 1.72 10.44 -14.17
C ASN A 6 2.74 10.30 -13.04
N LEU A 7 3.76 9.48 -13.26
CA LEU A 7 4.72 9.05 -12.23
C LEU A 7 5.32 10.20 -11.40
N GLU A 8 5.42 11.39 -11.97
CA GLU A 8 5.99 12.58 -11.32
C GLU A 8 5.03 13.26 -10.34
N GLU A 9 3.72 12.99 -10.43
CA GLU A 9 2.70 13.63 -9.61
C GLU A 9 2.40 12.87 -8.31
N PHE A 10 2.87 11.62 -8.19
CA PHE A 10 2.66 10.77 -7.02
C PHE A 10 1.18 10.68 -6.59
N GLU A 11 0.25 10.57 -7.55
CA GLU A 11 -1.17 10.47 -7.24
C GLU A 11 -1.47 9.27 -6.33
N TYR A 12 -2.43 9.45 -5.43
CA TYR A 12 -2.88 8.39 -4.54
C TYR A 12 -3.78 7.38 -5.24
N ILE A 13 -3.71 6.11 -4.81
CA ILE A 13 -4.71 5.09 -5.13
C ILE A 13 -5.19 4.46 -3.83
N PHE A 14 -6.43 4.73 -3.43
CA PHE A 14 -7.09 4.14 -2.28
C PHE A 14 -8.57 3.81 -2.53
N SER A 15 -9.08 4.01 -3.74
CA SER A 15 -10.45 3.62 -4.13
C SER A 15 -10.45 2.86 -5.46
N ILE A 16 -11.57 2.17 -5.73
CA ILE A 16 -11.81 1.46 -6.99
C ILE A 16 -11.76 2.43 -8.18
N GLU A 17 -12.33 3.64 -8.03
CA GLU A 17 -12.37 4.66 -9.07
C GLU A 17 -10.96 5.13 -9.46
N GLN A 18 -10.10 5.30 -8.47
CA GLN A 18 -8.70 5.68 -8.71
C GLN A 18 -7.91 4.53 -9.34
N ALA A 19 -8.14 3.29 -8.89
CA ALA A 19 -7.52 2.12 -9.48
C ALA A 19 -8.01 1.88 -10.92
N ALA A 20 -9.26 2.21 -11.23
CA ALA A 20 -9.83 2.07 -12.58
C ALA A 20 -9.11 2.98 -13.61
N ARG A 21 -8.60 4.13 -13.21
CA ARG A 21 -7.78 4.97 -14.09
C ARG A 21 -6.54 4.24 -14.59
N CYS A 22 -6.02 3.28 -13.83
CA CYS A 22 -4.87 2.49 -14.27
C CYS A 22 -5.14 1.62 -15.50
N LEU A 23 -6.41 1.43 -15.90
CA LEU A 23 -6.76 0.76 -17.17
C LEU A 23 -6.24 1.54 -18.39
N GLU A 24 -6.06 2.86 -18.27
CA GLU A 24 -5.48 3.71 -19.33
C GLU A 24 -4.04 3.31 -19.68
N VAL A 25 -3.31 2.78 -18.71
CA VAL A 25 -1.92 2.34 -18.85
C VAL A 25 -1.76 0.81 -18.78
N TRP A 26 -2.84 0.08 -19.08
CA TRP A 26 -2.92 -1.38 -18.99
C TRP A 26 -1.70 -2.09 -19.57
N GLU A 27 -1.25 -1.72 -20.76
CA GLU A 27 -0.15 -2.41 -21.44
C GLU A 27 1.22 -2.23 -20.76
N SER A 28 1.36 -1.17 -19.95
CA SER A 28 2.58 -0.90 -19.18
C SER A 28 2.57 -1.52 -17.78
N LEU A 29 1.39 -1.96 -17.28
CA LEU A 29 1.30 -2.60 -15.98
C LEU A 29 1.92 -4.00 -16.01
N GLY A 30 2.66 -4.35 -14.98
CA GLY A 30 3.03 -5.75 -14.71
C GLY A 30 1.84 -6.58 -14.21
N THR A 31 2.03 -7.90 -14.08
CA THR A 31 1.03 -8.75 -13.42
C THR A 31 0.73 -8.27 -12.00
N ALA A 32 1.76 -7.79 -11.29
CA ALA A 32 1.62 -7.10 -10.00
C ALA A 32 2.44 -5.82 -10.07
N THR A 33 1.79 -4.68 -9.78
CA THR A 33 2.41 -3.36 -9.65
C THR A 33 2.33 -2.94 -8.19
N PHE A 34 3.48 -2.83 -7.54
CA PHE A 34 3.57 -2.43 -6.14
C PHE A 34 3.69 -0.92 -6.04
N ILE A 35 2.87 -0.32 -5.18
CA ILE A 35 2.88 1.12 -4.89
C ILE A 35 2.95 1.37 -3.39
N GLY A 36 3.37 2.56 -3.00
CA GLY A 36 3.38 3.06 -1.63
C GLY A 36 2.51 4.30 -1.49
N HIS A 37 3.06 5.36 -0.96
CA HIS A 37 2.54 6.71 -0.84
C HIS A 37 1.28 6.87 0.05
N SER A 38 0.25 6.06 -0.15
CA SER A 38 -0.98 6.09 0.66
C SER A 38 -0.77 5.57 2.08
N HIS A 39 0.25 4.76 2.32
CA HIS A 39 0.52 4.04 3.57
C HIS A 39 -0.59 3.05 3.97
N LEU A 40 -1.46 2.67 3.04
CA LEU A 40 -2.53 1.69 3.25
C LEU A 40 -2.09 0.31 2.77
N CYS A 41 -2.50 -0.75 3.46
CA CYS A 41 -2.47 -2.11 2.95
C CYS A 41 -3.72 -2.36 2.12
N LYS A 42 -3.64 -2.13 0.82
CA LYS A 42 -4.79 -2.20 -0.06
C LYS A 42 -4.43 -2.79 -1.42
N SER A 43 -5.28 -3.62 -1.96
CA SER A 43 -5.04 -4.29 -3.23
C SER A 43 -6.24 -4.21 -4.15
N PHE A 44 -5.98 -4.02 -5.44
CA PHE A 44 -6.99 -4.01 -6.48
C PHE A 44 -6.60 -5.02 -7.55
N ALA A 45 -7.57 -5.83 -7.99
CA ALA A 45 -7.45 -6.71 -9.14
C ALA A 45 -8.15 -6.06 -10.32
N LEU A 46 -7.49 -6.04 -11.46
CA LEU A 46 -7.98 -5.42 -12.69
C LEU A 46 -8.10 -6.49 -13.79
N THR A 47 -9.22 -6.50 -14.48
CA THR A 47 -9.34 -7.05 -15.84
C THR A 47 -9.30 -5.90 -16.85
N ARG A 48 -9.48 -6.16 -18.15
CA ARG A 48 -9.54 -5.07 -19.13
C ARG A 48 -10.77 -4.18 -18.98
N ASP A 49 -11.83 -4.68 -18.34
CA ASP A 49 -13.14 -4.05 -18.30
C ASP A 49 -13.58 -3.65 -16.87
N GLU A 50 -13.00 -4.28 -15.85
CA GLU A 50 -13.48 -4.15 -14.48
C GLU A 50 -12.34 -4.07 -13.47
N VAL A 51 -12.62 -3.44 -12.33
CA VAL A 51 -11.70 -3.33 -11.19
C VAL A 51 -12.41 -3.79 -9.92
N PHE A 52 -11.73 -4.60 -9.13
CA PHE A 52 -12.22 -5.15 -7.87
C PHE A 52 -11.26 -4.82 -6.74
N GLU A 53 -11.76 -4.46 -5.58
CA GLU A 53 -10.96 -4.42 -4.37
C GLU A 53 -10.76 -5.87 -3.84
N VAL A 54 -9.51 -6.24 -3.58
CA VAL A 54 -9.16 -7.54 -2.99
C VAL A 54 -9.11 -7.40 -1.47
N VAL A 55 -10.16 -7.86 -0.80
CA VAL A 55 -10.25 -7.83 0.67
C VAL A 55 -9.66 -9.12 1.24
N ALA A 56 -8.33 -9.21 1.22
CA ALA A 56 -7.60 -10.35 1.76
C ALA A 56 -6.18 -9.92 2.18
N THR A 57 -5.68 -10.51 3.26
CA THR A 57 -4.29 -10.30 3.70
C THR A 57 -3.31 -11.21 2.99
N LYS A 58 -3.78 -12.28 2.39
CA LYS A 58 -3.01 -13.22 1.58
C LYS A 58 -3.86 -13.73 0.43
N PHE A 59 -3.29 -13.76 -0.78
CA PHE A 59 -3.97 -14.30 -1.96
C PHE A 59 -2.99 -14.76 -3.03
N VAL A 60 -3.50 -15.51 -4.00
CA VAL A 60 -2.76 -15.97 -5.18
C VAL A 60 -3.04 -15.00 -6.33
N ILE A 61 -1.99 -14.50 -6.97
CA ILE A 61 -2.09 -13.68 -8.18
C ILE A 61 -2.48 -14.56 -9.36
N ARG A 62 -3.58 -14.23 -10.02
CA ARG A 62 -4.09 -14.92 -11.20
C ARG A 62 -3.51 -14.33 -12.48
N PRO A 63 -3.10 -15.13 -13.45
CA PRO A 63 -2.42 -14.64 -14.65
C PRO A 63 -3.30 -13.79 -15.56
N GLU A 64 -4.62 -13.97 -15.51
CA GLU A 64 -5.59 -13.21 -16.29
C GLU A 64 -5.89 -11.81 -15.72
N HIS A 65 -5.42 -11.52 -14.51
CA HIS A 65 -5.59 -10.22 -13.87
C HIS A 65 -4.26 -9.45 -13.80
N ARG A 66 -4.37 -8.14 -13.66
CA ARG A 66 -3.29 -7.27 -13.18
C ARG A 66 -3.66 -6.75 -11.81
N TYR A 67 -2.65 -6.49 -11.00
CA TYR A 67 -2.87 -6.07 -9.62
C TYR A 67 -2.14 -4.77 -9.34
N ILE A 68 -2.85 -3.82 -8.70
CA ILE A 68 -2.26 -2.65 -8.05
C ILE A 68 -2.27 -2.94 -6.56
N ILE A 69 -1.10 -2.92 -5.94
CA ILE A 69 -0.91 -3.35 -4.55
C ILE A 69 -0.20 -2.26 -3.78
N SER A 70 -0.93 -1.54 -2.93
CA SER A 70 -0.37 -0.61 -1.98
C SER A 70 0.15 -1.39 -0.77
N VAL A 71 1.47 -1.35 -0.58
CA VAL A 71 2.20 -2.27 0.32
C VAL A 71 2.16 -1.86 1.80
N GLY A 72 1.44 -0.80 2.14
CA GLY A 72 1.40 -0.27 3.49
C GLY A 72 2.61 0.60 3.82
N SER A 73 2.94 0.70 5.08
CA SER A 73 4.06 1.50 5.56
C SER A 73 4.76 0.85 6.75
N VAL A 74 6.09 0.85 6.72
CA VAL A 74 6.90 0.49 7.89
C VAL A 74 6.94 1.66 8.88
N GLY A 75 7.03 2.91 8.38
CA GLY A 75 7.25 4.08 9.20
C GLY A 75 5.98 4.73 9.76
N GLN A 76 4.90 4.77 8.99
CA GLN A 76 3.65 5.43 9.38
C GLN A 76 2.43 4.75 8.73
N PRO A 77 1.97 3.60 9.24
CA PRO A 77 0.72 2.98 8.77
C PRO A 77 -0.47 3.93 8.95
N ARG A 78 -1.42 3.92 7.99
CA ARG A 78 -2.59 4.82 7.97
C ARG A 78 -3.91 4.09 7.74
N ASP A 79 -3.98 2.85 8.11
CA ASP A 79 -5.16 1.98 7.96
C ASP A 79 -5.73 1.50 9.30
N TYR A 80 -5.54 2.31 10.35
CA TYR A 80 -5.95 2.08 11.73
C TYR A 80 -5.28 0.86 12.42
N ASP A 81 -4.27 0.29 11.79
CA ASP A 81 -3.40 -0.72 12.40
C ASP A 81 -2.00 -0.08 12.58
N ASN A 82 -1.64 0.24 13.82
CA ASN A 82 -0.40 0.96 14.14
C ASN A 82 0.87 0.09 14.08
N ARG A 83 0.73 -1.20 13.75
CA ARG A 83 1.87 -2.09 13.53
C ARG A 83 2.54 -1.78 12.19
N ALA A 84 3.85 -1.81 12.14
CA ALA A 84 4.60 -1.67 10.90
C ALA A 84 4.12 -2.71 9.87
N SER A 85 3.95 -2.28 8.62
CA SER A 85 3.51 -3.14 7.53
C SER A 85 4.62 -3.36 6.52
N TYR A 86 4.76 -4.60 6.06
CA TYR A 86 5.53 -4.97 4.90
C TYR A 86 4.82 -6.09 4.13
N THR A 87 5.31 -6.37 2.94
CA THR A 87 4.68 -7.29 2.01
C THR A 87 5.67 -8.36 1.57
N ILE A 88 5.20 -9.59 1.46
CA ILE A 88 5.93 -10.70 0.84
C ILE A 88 5.25 -11.05 -0.47
N TYR A 89 6.02 -11.08 -1.55
CA TYR A 89 5.60 -11.61 -2.84
C TYR A 89 6.50 -12.79 -3.23
N ASP A 90 5.90 -13.98 -3.36
CA ASP A 90 6.57 -15.16 -3.88
C ASP A 90 6.32 -15.25 -5.38
N SER A 91 7.38 -15.03 -6.18
CA SER A 91 7.28 -15.04 -7.64
C SER A 91 7.12 -16.44 -8.23
N ASN A 92 7.46 -17.51 -7.49
CA ASN A 92 7.28 -18.89 -7.94
C ASN A 92 5.83 -19.35 -7.70
N GLU A 93 5.38 -19.20 -6.45
CA GLU A 93 4.03 -19.58 -6.04
C GLU A 93 2.97 -18.55 -6.45
N LYS A 94 3.39 -17.38 -6.96
CA LYS A 94 2.52 -16.25 -7.29
C LYS A 94 1.64 -15.82 -6.11
N THR A 95 2.14 -15.96 -4.89
CA THR A 95 1.42 -15.55 -3.68
C THR A 95 1.86 -14.18 -3.22
N PHE A 96 0.91 -13.47 -2.66
CA PHE A 96 1.10 -12.16 -2.05
C PHE A 96 0.57 -12.19 -0.61
N GLU A 97 1.29 -11.57 0.33
CA GLU A 97 0.87 -11.52 1.72
C GLU A 97 1.30 -10.21 2.40
N PHE A 98 0.36 -9.53 3.05
CA PHE A 98 0.64 -8.45 3.99
C PHE A 98 1.08 -9.00 5.34
N LYS A 99 2.13 -8.44 5.89
CA LYS A 99 2.63 -8.74 7.23
C LYS A 99 2.57 -7.52 8.13
N ARG A 100 2.27 -7.75 9.39
CA ARG A 100 2.24 -6.72 10.43
C ARG A 100 3.21 -7.09 11.56
N VAL A 101 4.00 -6.12 12.00
CA VAL A 101 4.99 -6.30 13.06
C VAL A 101 4.80 -5.21 14.11
N ALA A 102 4.63 -5.64 15.36
CA ALA A 102 4.67 -4.72 16.49
C ALA A 102 6.10 -4.17 16.68
N TYR A 103 6.19 -2.91 17.02
CA TYR A 103 7.48 -2.24 17.28
C TYR A 103 7.33 -1.28 18.46
N ASP A 104 8.43 -0.69 18.90
CA ASP A 104 8.46 0.33 19.95
C ASP A 104 7.94 1.66 19.41
N ILE A 105 6.61 1.82 19.41
CA ILE A 105 5.92 3.01 18.94
C ILE A 105 6.28 4.22 19.81
N ASP A 106 6.35 4.03 21.12
CA ASP A 106 6.66 5.10 22.08
C ASP A 106 8.06 5.65 21.82
N GLY A 107 9.06 4.78 21.74
CA GLY A 107 10.42 5.17 21.42
C GLY A 107 10.55 5.86 20.06
N ALA A 108 9.80 5.42 19.03
CA ALA A 108 9.78 6.08 17.72
C ALA A 108 9.13 7.48 17.80
N ALA A 109 7.99 7.61 18.48
CA ALA A 109 7.30 8.88 18.67
C ALA A 109 8.15 9.89 19.45
N GLN A 110 8.83 9.46 20.53
CA GLN A 110 9.73 10.33 21.31
C GLN A 110 10.87 10.89 20.46
N LYS A 111 11.43 10.11 19.55
CA LYS A 111 12.46 10.60 18.62
C LYS A 111 11.91 11.68 17.68
N ILE A 112 10.67 11.54 17.20
CA ILE A 112 10.00 12.56 16.38
C ILE A 112 9.78 13.83 17.20
N PHE A 113 9.28 13.70 18.44
CA PHE A 113 9.04 14.85 19.32
C PHE A 113 10.33 15.61 19.67
N ALA A 114 11.46 14.89 19.76
CA ALA A 114 12.77 15.50 20.05
C ALA A 114 13.44 16.10 18.80
N ALA A 115 12.97 15.81 17.59
CA ALA A 115 13.57 16.26 16.34
C ALA A 115 13.03 17.60 15.81
N ASP A 116 12.27 18.36 16.63
CA ASP A 116 11.63 19.63 16.26
C ASP A 116 10.71 19.53 15.02
N LEU A 117 10.08 18.35 14.87
CA LEU A 117 9.07 18.08 13.85
C LEU A 117 7.65 18.32 14.41
N ASP A 118 6.66 18.47 13.54
CA ASP A 118 5.26 18.56 13.96
C ASP A 118 4.90 17.36 14.83
N ARG A 119 4.39 17.63 16.04
CA ARG A 119 4.02 16.61 17.02
C ARG A 119 2.98 15.61 16.48
N ASN A 120 2.15 16.03 15.53
CA ASN A 120 1.17 15.17 14.89
C ASN A 120 1.84 13.95 14.22
N PHE A 121 3.06 14.06 13.70
CA PHE A 121 3.78 12.93 13.10
C PHE A 121 4.08 11.83 14.11
N GLY A 122 4.40 12.17 15.35
CA GLY A 122 4.59 11.20 16.41
C GLY A 122 3.25 10.65 16.95
N THR A 123 2.24 11.52 17.12
CA THR A 123 0.92 11.14 17.64
C THR A 123 0.22 10.14 16.71
N ARG A 124 0.33 10.31 15.41
CA ARG A 124 -0.25 9.41 14.39
C ARG A 124 0.25 7.97 14.51
N LEU A 125 1.46 7.76 14.96
CA LEU A 125 2.02 6.40 15.12
C LEU A 125 1.21 5.56 16.09
N PHE A 126 0.66 6.15 17.15
CA PHE A 126 -0.18 5.43 18.12
C PHE A 126 -1.54 5.05 17.55
N LEU A 127 -2.04 5.81 16.61
CA LEU A 127 -3.38 5.67 16.04
C LEU A 127 -3.40 4.84 14.74
N GLY A 128 -2.28 4.78 14.04
CA GLY A 128 -2.22 4.19 12.71
C GLY A 128 -2.96 5.03 11.66
N VAL A 129 -2.82 6.38 11.69
CA VAL A 129 -3.51 7.32 10.80
C VAL A 129 -2.57 8.32 10.16
#